data_8889d3d37ab4919a1bdfc15b0855e03d
#
_entry.id   8889d3d37ab4919a1bdfc15b0855e03d
#
_cell.length_a   1.000
_cell.length_b   1.000
_cell.length_c   1.000
_cell.angle_alpha   90.00
_cell.angle_beta   90.00
_cell.angle_gamma   90.00
#
_symmetry.space_group_name_H-M   'P 1'
#
loop_
_entity.id
_entity.type
_entity.pdbx_description
1 polymer ?
#
loop_
_entity_poly.entity_id
_entity_poly.type
_entity_poly.pdbx_seq_one_letter_code
_entity_poly.pdbx_strand_id
1 'polypeptide(L)'
;MHYSYLKKFAAWSVHVFTVFGIFLGFLALLSTINYNFTQAVFFLALALFVDGIDGTIARYVGVENVTPTIDGSILDNIIDYFNYVLVPTFMIHWFGFVGENYSLLICFLILTVSSYTFANKGIKTDDYYFSGFPALWNLVVLYFYLLETSELINIGIVIVLSVLTFIPIKYVHPIRVIELRKTNIAMTSLWCVTTVYLLLTKESLDNSYQLITVDFSIYTVWILVNLYFLFITLRRSFKL
;
A
#
# COMPACT_ATOMS: atom_id res chain seq x y z
N MET A 1 -21.71 26.25 16.14
CA MET A 1 -20.69 27.29 15.85
C MET A 1 -20.78 27.66 14.37
N HIS A 2 -20.85 28.98 14.03
CA HIS A 2 -20.80 29.42 12.65
C HIS A 2 -19.34 29.59 12.22
N TYR A 3 -18.81 28.60 11.47
CA TYR A 3 -17.48 28.73 10.88
C TYR A 3 -17.51 29.69 9.69
N SER A 4 -16.39 30.43 9.49
CA SER A 4 -16.23 31.33 8.34
C SER A 4 -16.29 30.56 7.02
N TYR A 5 -16.67 31.25 5.94
CA TYR A 5 -16.69 30.64 4.59
C TYR A 5 -15.34 30.08 4.19
N LEU A 6 -14.23 30.75 4.52
CA LEU A 6 -12.87 30.29 4.24
C LEU A 6 -12.56 28.96 4.95
N LYS A 7 -13.00 28.79 6.22
CA LYS A 7 -12.76 27.57 6.95
C LYS A 7 -13.58 26.40 6.42
N LYS A 8 -14.83 26.66 6.00
CA LYS A 8 -15.65 25.65 5.30
C LYS A 8 -15.04 25.24 3.96
N PHE A 9 -14.59 26.22 3.18
CA PHE A 9 -13.91 25.95 1.91
C PHE A 9 -12.66 25.12 2.11
N ALA A 10 -11.80 25.43 3.09
CA ALA A 10 -10.62 24.66 3.41
C ALA A 10 -10.97 23.20 3.81
N ALA A 11 -12.01 22.99 4.63
CA ALA A 11 -12.42 21.64 5.02
C ALA A 11 -12.92 20.82 3.82
N TRP A 12 -13.72 21.40 2.93
CA TRP A 12 -14.18 20.74 1.71
C TRP A 12 -13.03 20.45 0.74
N SER A 13 -12.03 21.36 0.65
CA SER A 13 -10.83 21.13 -0.18
C SER A 13 -10.03 19.92 0.32
N VAL A 14 -9.99 19.66 1.63
CA VAL A 14 -9.36 18.47 2.18
C VAL A 14 -10.13 17.21 1.75
N HIS A 15 -11.46 17.19 1.86
CA HIS A 15 -12.24 16.05 1.38
C HIS A 15 -12.02 15.77 -0.12
N VAL A 16 -11.99 16.81 -0.95
CA VAL A 16 -11.69 16.70 -2.39
C VAL A 16 -10.30 16.13 -2.61
N PHE A 17 -9.32 16.57 -1.81
CA PHE A 17 -7.95 16.06 -1.90
C PHE A 17 -7.88 14.56 -1.53
N THR A 18 -8.54 14.13 -0.47
CA THR A 18 -8.65 12.70 -0.10
C THR A 18 -9.32 11.90 -1.23
N VAL A 19 -10.46 12.38 -1.77
CA VAL A 19 -11.17 11.73 -2.89
C VAL A 19 -10.31 11.66 -4.16
N PHE A 20 -9.37 12.57 -4.36
CA PHE A 20 -8.43 12.48 -5.49
C PHE A 20 -7.61 11.18 -5.46
N GLY A 21 -7.39 10.58 -4.28
CA GLY A 21 -6.76 9.26 -4.14
C GLY A 21 -7.50 8.16 -4.90
N ILE A 22 -8.85 8.16 -4.92
CA ILE A 22 -9.61 7.16 -5.68
C ILE A 22 -9.48 7.36 -7.20
N PHE A 23 -9.34 8.61 -7.66
CA PHE A 23 -9.08 8.90 -9.06
C PHE A 23 -7.72 8.37 -9.50
N LEU A 24 -6.69 8.49 -8.67
CA LEU A 24 -5.38 7.90 -8.92
C LEU A 24 -5.47 6.36 -9.00
N GLY A 25 -6.22 5.72 -8.11
CA GLY A 25 -6.48 4.29 -8.20
C GLY A 25 -7.23 3.89 -9.47
N PHE A 26 -8.16 4.71 -9.94
CA PHE A 26 -8.85 4.48 -11.21
C PHE A 26 -7.88 4.59 -12.40
N LEU A 27 -6.95 5.54 -12.38
CA LEU A 27 -5.88 5.63 -13.39
C LEU A 27 -4.95 4.41 -13.34
N ALA A 28 -4.66 3.87 -12.14
CA ALA A 28 -3.91 2.64 -11.99
C ALA A 28 -4.65 1.44 -12.61
N LEU A 29 -5.97 1.38 -12.43
CA LEU A 29 -6.81 0.34 -13.05
C LEU A 29 -6.78 0.42 -14.58
N LEU A 30 -6.92 1.62 -15.15
CA LEU A 30 -6.81 1.82 -16.60
C LEU A 30 -5.43 1.45 -17.13
N SER A 31 -4.37 1.78 -16.41
CA SER A 31 -3.00 1.39 -16.76
C SER A 31 -2.82 -0.14 -16.73
N THR A 32 -3.45 -0.81 -15.77
CA THR A 32 -3.48 -2.27 -15.66
C THR A 32 -4.15 -2.90 -16.88
N ILE A 33 -5.31 -2.40 -17.30
CA ILE A 33 -6.04 -2.87 -18.50
C ILE A 33 -5.16 -2.72 -19.76
N ASN A 34 -4.35 -1.68 -19.82
CA ASN A 34 -3.41 -1.43 -20.91
C ASN A 34 -2.07 -2.19 -20.76
N TYR A 35 -1.98 -3.15 -19.85
CA TYR A 35 -0.76 -3.92 -19.55
C TYR A 35 0.46 -3.05 -19.17
N ASN A 36 0.26 -1.84 -18.69
CA ASN A 36 1.33 -0.97 -18.23
C ASN A 36 1.49 -1.06 -16.71
N PHE A 37 2.28 -2.04 -16.25
CA PHE A 37 2.49 -2.31 -14.83
C PHE A 37 3.15 -1.14 -14.10
N THR A 38 4.23 -0.60 -14.67
CA THR A 38 4.99 0.51 -14.05
C THR A 38 4.12 1.74 -13.85
N GLN A 39 3.31 2.09 -14.85
CA GLN A 39 2.38 3.21 -14.74
C GLN A 39 1.29 2.95 -13.70
N ALA A 40 0.76 1.72 -13.61
CA ALA A 40 -0.21 1.36 -12.58
C ALA A 40 0.37 1.52 -11.17
N VAL A 41 1.59 1.00 -10.94
CA VAL A 41 2.31 1.17 -9.67
C VAL A 41 2.61 2.64 -9.36
N PHE A 42 2.97 3.44 -10.37
CA PHE A 42 3.20 4.88 -10.19
C PHE A 42 1.94 5.59 -9.67
N PHE A 43 0.77 5.32 -10.25
CA PHE A 43 -0.48 5.91 -9.76
C PHE A 43 -0.85 5.42 -8.36
N LEU A 44 -0.62 4.14 -8.03
CA LEU A 44 -0.82 3.63 -6.66
C LEU A 44 0.15 4.26 -5.66
N ALA A 45 1.40 4.54 -6.06
CA ALA A 45 2.35 5.24 -5.23
C ALA A 45 1.94 6.70 -4.97
N LEU A 46 1.38 7.40 -5.99
CA LEU A 46 0.79 8.73 -5.81
C LEU A 46 -0.44 8.68 -4.89
N ALA A 47 -1.29 7.66 -5.00
CA ALA A 47 -2.44 7.49 -4.10
C ALA A 47 -1.98 7.27 -2.65
N LEU A 48 -0.95 6.44 -2.43
CA LEU A 48 -0.32 6.25 -1.11
C LEU A 48 0.28 7.56 -0.56
N PHE A 49 0.85 8.41 -1.41
CA PHE A 49 1.35 9.71 -0.99
C PHE A 49 0.21 10.65 -0.55
N VAL A 50 -0.89 10.70 -1.30
CA VAL A 50 -2.10 11.47 -0.92
C VAL A 50 -2.63 11.02 0.43
N ASP A 51 -2.84 9.71 0.64
CA ASP A 51 -3.27 9.10 1.91
C ASP A 51 -2.31 9.43 3.07
N GLY A 52 -1.00 9.37 2.83
CA GLY A 52 -0.01 9.66 3.88
C GLY A 52 -0.08 11.07 4.46
N ILE A 53 -0.61 12.04 3.72
CA ILE A 53 -0.64 13.45 4.11
C ILE A 53 -2.04 13.99 4.41
N ASP A 54 -3.10 13.42 3.84
CA ASP A 54 -4.47 13.96 3.94
C ASP A 54 -5.00 13.97 5.39
N GLY A 55 -4.80 12.90 6.14
CA GLY A 55 -5.17 12.84 7.55
C GLY A 55 -4.44 13.87 8.42
N THR A 56 -3.21 14.25 8.06
CA THR A 56 -2.47 15.32 8.74
C THR A 56 -3.07 16.68 8.43
N ILE A 57 -3.39 16.94 7.17
CA ILE A 57 -4.05 18.17 6.72
C ILE A 57 -5.45 18.26 7.34
N ALA A 58 -6.22 17.16 7.36
CA ALA A 58 -7.56 17.10 7.95
C ALA A 58 -7.57 17.50 9.43
N ARG A 59 -6.62 16.97 10.21
CA ARG A 59 -6.45 17.33 11.63
C ARG A 59 -6.04 18.79 11.80
N TYR A 60 -5.13 19.30 10.97
CA TYR A 60 -4.69 20.69 11.02
C TYR A 60 -5.84 21.68 10.73
N VAL A 61 -6.67 21.39 9.74
CA VAL A 61 -7.85 22.21 9.38
C VAL A 61 -8.98 22.04 10.39
N GLY A 62 -9.03 20.92 11.12
CA GLY A 62 -10.12 20.56 12.03
C GLY A 62 -11.39 20.16 11.28
N VAL A 63 -11.25 19.38 10.22
CA VAL A 63 -12.31 18.98 9.27
C VAL A 63 -13.51 18.36 9.99
N GLU A 64 -13.28 17.47 10.96
CA GLU A 64 -14.32 16.81 11.77
C GLU A 64 -15.29 17.79 12.40
N ASN A 65 -14.79 18.95 12.90
CA ASN A 65 -15.62 19.96 13.53
C ASN A 65 -16.35 20.86 12.51
N VAL A 66 -15.75 21.08 11.34
CA VAL A 66 -16.24 22.04 10.33
C VAL A 66 -17.28 21.41 9.41
N THR A 67 -17.09 20.12 9.07
CA THR A 67 -17.97 19.33 8.19
C THR A 67 -18.41 18.03 8.88
N PRO A 68 -19.11 18.09 10.02
CA PRO A 68 -19.40 16.90 10.85
C PRO A 68 -20.35 15.88 10.20
N THR A 69 -20.95 16.22 9.06
CA THR A 69 -21.81 15.32 8.29
C THR A 69 -21.03 14.33 7.43
N ILE A 70 -19.73 14.57 7.22
CA ILE A 70 -18.85 13.67 6.48
C ILE A 70 -17.92 12.98 7.47
N ASP A 71 -18.04 11.67 7.58
CA ASP A 71 -17.09 10.86 8.34
C ASP A 71 -15.82 10.65 7.50
N GLY A 72 -14.76 11.40 7.84
CA GLY A 72 -13.48 11.34 7.13
C GLY A 72 -12.81 9.97 7.25
N SER A 73 -13.04 9.23 8.34
CA SER A 73 -12.45 7.90 8.53
C SER A 73 -13.13 6.85 7.62
N ILE A 74 -14.45 6.96 7.43
CA ILE A 74 -15.16 6.09 6.49
C ILE A 74 -14.73 6.41 5.05
N LEU A 75 -14.60 7.71 4.73
CA LEU A 75 -14.14 8.13 3.40
C LEU A 75 -12.74 7.60 3.10
N ASP A 76 -11.81 7.74 4.03
CA ASP A 76 -10.45 7.21 3.99
C ASP A 76 -10.45 5.69 3.77
N ASN A 77 -11.19 4.94 4.59
CA ASN A 77 -11.27 3.49 4.47
C ASN A 77 -11.82 3.01 3.10
N ILE A 78 -12.76 3.74 2.49
CA ILE A 78 -13.29 3.41 1.15
C ILE A 78 -12.19 3.57 0.10
N ILE A 79 -11.44 4.67 0.16
CA ILE A 79 -10.36 4.99 -0.77
C ILE A 79 -9.18 4.03 -0.59
N ASP A 80 -8.84 3.72 0.65
CA ASP A 80 -7.80 2.77 1.01
C ASP A 80 -8.14 1.36 0.51
N TYR A 81 -9.37 0.90 0.74
CA TYR A 81 -9.82 -0.40 0.25
C TYR A 81 -9.73 -0.48 -1.28
N PHE A 82 -10.09 0.59 -1.97
CA PHE A 82 -9.96 0.67 -3.42
C PHE A 82 -8.50 0.55 -3.86
N ASN A 83 -7.60 1.36 -3.28
CA ASN A 83 -6.21 1.49 -3.71
C ASN A 83 -5.30 0.35 -3.22
N TYR A 84 -5.56 -0.19 -2.03
CA TYR A 84 -4.68 -1.21 -1.43
C TYR A 84 -5.19 -2.63 -1.60
N VAL A 85 -6.48 -2.79 -1.95
CA VAL A 85 -7.10 -4.10 -2.08
C VAL A 85 -7.66 -4.34 -3.48
N LEU A 86 -8.64 -3.55 -3.91
CA LEU A 86 -9.39 -3.82 -5.14
C LEU A 86 -8.51 -3.71 -6.38
N VAL A 87 -7.81 -2.59 -6.55
CA VAL A 87 -6.93 -2.38 -7.72
C VAL A 87 -5.80 -3.41 -7.75
N PRO A 88 -5.04 -3.68 -6.66
CA PRO A 88 -4.03 -4.71 -6.64
C PRO A 88 -4.55 -6.12 -6.87
N THR A 89 -5.74 -6.46 -6.36
CA THR A 89 -6.38 -7.75 -6.64
C THR A 89 -6.68 -7.90 -8.12
N PHE A 90 -7.17 -6.84 -8.76
CA PHE A 90 -7.37 -6.81 -10.20
C PHE A 90 -6.04 -6.95 -10.96
N MET A 91 -4.97 -6.29 -10.51
CA MET A 91 -3.63 -6.46 -11.08
C MET A 91 -3.13 -7.90 -10.98
N ILE A 92 -3.33 -8.57 -9.83
CA ILE A 92 -2.95 -9.98 -9.65
C ILE A 92 -3.66 -10.88 -10.67
N HIS A 93 -4.94 -10.63 -10.90
CA HIS A 93 -5.73 -11.35 -11.90
C HIS A 93 -5.28 -11.03 -13.32
N TRP A 94 -5.20 -9.74 -13.66
CA TRP A 94 -4.99 -9.28 -15.03
C TRP A 94 -3.60 -9.61 -15.59
N PHE A 95 -2.58 -9.53 -14.74
CA PHE A 95 -1.20 -9.90 -15.10
C PHE A 95 -0.91 -11.40 -14.94
N GLY A 96 -1.87 -12.22 -14.52
CA GLY A 96 -1.72 -13.66 -14.39
C GLY A 96 -0.78 -14.12 -13.28
N PHE A 97 -0.55 -13.33 -12.24
CA PHE A 97 0.43 -13.67 -11.18
C PHE A 97 0.13 -14.96 -10.42
N VAL A 98 -1.10 -15.46 -10.45
CA VAL A 98 -1.53 -16.68 -9.74
C VAL A 98 -2.13 -17.74 -10.67
N GLY A 99 -1.91 -17.59 -11.98
CA GLY A 99 -2.43 -18.50 -13.00
C GLY A 99 -3.96 -18.43 -13.17
N GLU A 100 -4.43 -18.74 -14.36
CA GLU A 100 -5.88 -18.60 -14.69
C GLU A 100 -6.78 -19.48 -13.83
N ASN A 101 -6.34 -20.73 -13.56
CA ASN A 101 -7.16 -21.72 -12.86
C ASN A 101 -7.53 -21.34 -11.41
N TYR A 102 -6.68 -20.60 -10.73
CA TYR A 102 -6.84 -20.23 -9.32
C TYR A 102 -7.15 -18.76 -9.13
N SER A 103 -7.08 -17.96 -10.17
CA SER A 103 -7.10 -16.51 -10.09
C SER A 103 -8.36 -15.98 -9.40
N LEU A 104 -9.55 -16.41 -9.80
CA LEU A 104 -10.80 -15.97 -9.19
C LEU A 104 -10.91 -16.38 -7.71
N LEU A 105 -10.45 -17.59 -7.36
CA LEU A 105 -10.46 -18.06 -5.98
C LEU A 105 -9.53 -17.23 -5.10
N ILE A 106 -8.33 -16.92 -5.60
CA ILE A 106 -7.35 -16.08 -4.90
C ILE A 106 -7.86 -14.65 -4.78
N CYS A 107 -8.46 -14.08 -5.82
CA CYS A 107 -9.10 -12.76 -5.75
C CYS A 107 -10.21 -12.74 -4.69
N PHE A 108 -11.09 -13.74 -4.67
CA PHE A 108 -12.14 -13.85 -3.65
C PHE A 108 -11.56 -13.92 -2.24
N LEU A 109 -10.49 -14.70 -2.02
CA LEU A 109 -9.81 -14.78 -0.74
C LEU A 109 -9.26 -13.42 -0.30
N ILE A 110 -8.52 -12.72 -1.18
CA ILE A 110 -7.96 -11.40 -0.92
C ILE A 110 -9.06 -10.40 -0.53
N LEU A 111 -10.12 -10.30 -1.33
CA LEU A 111 -11.22 -9.37 -1.11
C LEU A 111 -11.93 -9.66 0.22
N THR A 112 -12.16 -10.94 0.54
CA THR A 112 -12.85 -11.36 1.76
C THR A 112 -12.05 -11.03 3.02
N VAL A 113 -10.77 -11.44 3.08
CA VAL A 113 -9.95 -11.19 4.28
C VAL A 113 -9.68 -9.70 4.48
N SER A 114 -9.53 -8.95 3.38
CA SER A 114 -9.32 -7.51 3.44
C SER A 114 -10.58 -6.77 3.89
N SER A 115 -11.77 -7.24 3.53
CA SER A 115 -13.02 -6.68 4.05
C SER A 115 -13.08 -6.79 5.58
N TYR A 116 -12.64 -7.92 6.14
CA TYR A 116 -12.49 -8.07 7.59
C TYR A 116 -11.48 -7.06 8.16
N THR A 117 -10.32 -6.90 7.52
CA THR A 117 -9.28 -5.95 7.95
C THR A 117 -9.83 -4.53 8.07
N PHE A 118 -10.52 -4.04 7.05
CA PHE A 118 -11.08 -2.68 7.01
C PHE A 118 -12.30 -2.50 7.92
N ALA A 119 -13.03 -3.56 8.22
CA ALA A 119 -14.14 -3.53 9.18
C ALA A 119 -13.69 -3.65 10.64
N ASN A 120 -12.47 -4.11 10.91
CA ASN A 120 -11.95 -4.37 12.25
C ASN A 120 -11.39 -3.10 12.89
N LYS A 121 -12.10 -2.55 13.88
CA LYS A 121 -11.66 -1.36 14.64
C LYS A 121 -10.39 -1.58 15.46
N GLY A 122 -10.03 -2.82 15.77
CA GLY A 122 -8.87 -3.18 16.58
C GLY A 122 -7.57 -3.36 15.79
N ILE A 123 -7.58 -3.11 14.48
CA ILE A 123 -6.40 -3.35 13.64
C ILE A 123 -5.25 -2.36 13.88
N LYS A 124 -5.57 -1.12 14.26
CA LYS A 124 -4.58 -0.09 14.62
C LYS A 124 -4.38 -0.11 16.14
N THR A 125 -3.17 -0.42 16.59
CA THR A 125 -2.83 -0.43 18.02
C THR A 125 -2.50 0.97 18.53
N ASP A 126 -2.57 1.19 19.86
CA ASP A 126 -2.27 2.50 20.49
C ASP A 126 -0.82 2.95 20.27
N ASP A 127 0.10 2.01 20.03
CA ASP A 127 1.51 2.25 19.72
C ASP A 127 1.78 2.43 18.21
N TYR A 128 0.74 2.63 17.40
CA TYR A 128 0.76 2.88 15.95
C TYR A 128 1.29 1.73 15.11
N TYR A 129 1.18 0.48 15.58
CA TYR A 129 1.38 -0.71 14.76
C TYR A 129 0.06 -1.19 14.19
N PHE A 130 0.14 -2.03 13.17
CA PHE A 130 -1.01 -2.79 12.70
C PHE A 130 -0.97 -4.18 13.34
N SER A 131 -2.10 -4.64 13.87
CA SER A 131 -2.27 -5.99 14.40
C SER A 131 -2.79 -6.92 13.31
N GLY A 132 -1.95 -7.83 12.85
CA GLY A 132 -2.19 -8.66 11.68
C GLY A 132 -1.76 -7.99 10.36
N PHE A 133 -1.79 -8.73 9.25
CA PHE A 133 -1.43 -8.19 7.94
C PHE A 133 -2.39 -7.07 7.54
N PRO A 134 -1.88 -5.85 7.26
CA PRO A 134 -2.71 -4.66 7.07
C PRO A 134 -3.30 -4.53 5.66
N ALA A 135 -3.44 -5.61 4.93
CA ALA A 135 -4.02 -5.67 3.58
C ALA A 135 -3.34 -4.74 2.54
N LEU A 136 -2.01 -4.61 2.61
CA LEU A 136 -1.20 -3.84 1.66
C LEU A 136 -0.89 -4.65 0.39
N TRP A 137 -1.92 -5.05 -0.34
CA TRP A 137 -1.78 -5.89 -1.54
C TRP A 137 -1.09 -5.15 -2.70
N ASN A 138 -1.11 -3.83 -2.71
CA ASN A 138 -0.33 -3.01 -3.63
C ASN A 138 1.19 -3.25 -3.51
N LEU A 139 1.71 -3.49 -2.30
CA LEU A 139 3.09 -3.89 -2.10
C LEU A 139 3.32 -5.35 -2.53
N VAL A 140 2.38 -6.24 -2.25
CA VAL A 140 2.50 -7.66 -2.61
C VAL A 140 2.60 -7.84 -4.13
N VAL A 141 1.73 -7.18 -4.90
CA VAL A 141 1.76 -7.26 -6.36
C VAL A 141 3.04 -6.65 -6.93
N LEU A 142 3.56 -5.59 -6.32
CA LEU A 142 4.86 -5.01 -6.68
C LEU A 142 6.00 -6.01 -6.47
N TYR A 143 5.99 -6.77 -5.36
CA TYR A 143 7.01 -7.80 -5.11
C TYR A 143 6.89 -8.97 -6.08
N PHE A 144 5.69 -9.41 -6.43
CA PHE A 144 5.51 -10.43 -7.47
C PHE A 144 6.14 -10.02 -8.79
N TYR A 145 5.97 -8.76 -9.19
CA TYR A 145 6.54 -8.22 -10.40
C TYR A 145 8.06 -8.09 -10.32
N LEU A 146 8.61 -7.49 -9.25
CA LEU A 146 10.04 -7.24 -9.12
C LEU A 146 10.85 -8.52 -8.94
N LEU A 147 10.32 -9.51 -8.23
CA LEU A 147 11.02 -10.77 -7.92
C LEU A 147 10.72 -11.87 -8.92
N GLU A 148 9.82 -11.66 -9.90
CA GLU A 148 9.43 -12.66 -10.92
C GLU A 148 9.09 -14.01 -10.29
N THR A 149 8.38 -13.99 -9.19
CA THR A 149 8.03 -15.20 -8.45
C THR A 149 7.03 -16.05 -9.23
N SER A 150 7.16 -17.38 -9.13
CA SER A 150 6.24 -18.30 -9.82
C SER A 150 4.83 -18.23 -9.25
N GLU A 151 3.83 -18.58 -10.07
CA GLU A 151 2.41 -18.63 -9.69
C GLU A 151 2.17 -19.39 -8.37
N LEU A 152 2.83 -20.55 -8.19
CA LEU A 152 2.68 -21.35 -6.99
C LEU A 152 3.21 -20.64 -5.73
N ILE A 153 4.33 -19.94 -5.85
CA ILE A 153 4.89 -19.13 -4.76
C ILE A 153 3.93 -17.99 -4.44
N ASN A 154 3.39 -17.31 -5.44
CA ASN A 154 2.46 -16.20 -5.28
C ASN A 154 1.18 -16.65 -4.57
N ILE A 155 0.61 -17.79 -4.95
CA ILE A 155 -0.54 -18.40 -4.28
C ILE A 155 -0.21 -18.68 -2.81
N GLY A 156 0.95 -19.29 -2.55
CA GLY A 156 1.41 -19.57 -1.19
C GLY A 156 1.55 -18.30 -0.34
N ILE A 157 2.13 -17.24 -0.90
CA ILE A 157 2.26 -15.94 -0.21
C ILE A 157 0.88 -15.35 0.10
N VAL A 158 -0.06 -15.36 -0.85
CA VAL A 158 -1.42 -14.86 -0.61
C VAL A 158 -2.09 -15.63 0.51
N ILE A 159 -2.02 -16.96 0.53
CA ILE A 159 -2.61 -17.79 1.59
C ILE A 159 -1.98 -17.46 2.94
N VAL A 160 -0.65 -17.39 3.02
CA VAL A 160 0.06 -17.06 4.26
C VAL A 160 -0.32 -15.69 4.78
N LEU A 161 -0.32 -14.65 3.93
CA LEU A 161 -0.71 -13.29 4.33
C LEU A 161 -2.18 -13.21 4.76
N SER A 162 -3.06 -13.96 4.09
CA SER A 162 -4.47 -14.07 4.47
C SER A 162 -4.64 -14.67 5.87
N VAL A 163 -3.88 -15.70 6.22
CA VAL A 163 -3.85 -16.27 7.58
C VAL A 163 -3.26 -15.26 8.57
N LEU A 164 -2.17 -14.58 8.20
CA LEU A 164 -1.52 -13.58 9.04
C LEU A 164 -2.40 -12.36 9.34
N THR A 165 -3.46 -12.12 8.57
CA THR A 165 -4.49 -11.12 8.87
C THR A 165 -5.16 -11.35 10.23
N PHE A 166 -5.32 -12.62 10.64
CA PHE A 166 -5.99 -13.00 11.89
C PHE A 166 -5.02 -13.26 13.05
N ILE A 167 -3.72 -13.22 12.80
CA ILE A 167 -2.69 -13.43 13.82
C ILE A 167 -2.17 -12.05 14.26
N PRO A 168 -2.14 -11.73 15.57
CA PRO A 168 -1.79 -10.41 16.08
C PRO A 168 -0.28 -10.12 16.01
N ILE A 169 0.30 -10.24 14.82
CA ILE A 169 1.67 -9.82 14.53
C ILE A 169 1.68 -8.31 14.34
N LYS A 170 2.64 -7.62 14.96
CA LYS A 170 2.75 -6.16 14.90
C LYS A 170 3.52 -5.72 13.66
N TYR A 171 2.80 -5.27 12.62
CA TYR A 171 3.41 -4.65 11.45
C TYR A 171 3.71 -3.17 11.69
N VAL A 172 4.90 -2.74 11.31
CA VAL A 172 5.39 -1.37 11.55
C VAL A 172 4.69 -0.39 10.61
N HIS A 173 4.12 0.69 11.18
CA HIS A 173 3.75 1.86 10.36
C HIS A 173 5.00 2.75 10.19
N PRO A 174 5.54 2.92 8.95
CA PRO A 174 6.88 3.50 8.74
C PRO A 174 7.06 4.90 9.31
N ILE A 175 6.01 5.71 9.35
CA ILE A 175 6.07 7.13 9.71
C ILE A 175 5.54 7.40 11.13
N ARG A 176 4.52 6.63 11.59
CA ARG A 176 3.79 6.94 12.85
C ARG A 176 4.42 6.33 14.09
N VAL A 177 5.09 5.18 13.96
CA VAL A 177 5.76 4.53 15.10
C VAL A 177 6.86 5.43 15.65
N ILE A 178 6.76 5.77 16.95
CA ILE A 178 7.67 6.71 17.61
C ILE A 178 9.07 6.10 17.77
N GLU A 179 9.12 4.81 18.11
CA GLU A 179 10.39 4.11 18.28
C GLU A 179 11.10 3.94 16.94
N LEU A 180 12.37 4.32 16.91
CA LEU A 180 13.21 4.32 15.71
C LEU A 180 12.64 5.15 14.53
N ARG A 181 11.79 6.15 14.81
CA ARG A 181 11.08 6.91 13.76
C ARG A 181 12.00 7.46 12.69
N LYS A 182 13.13 8.05 13.08
CA LYS A 182 14.11 8.60 12.12
C LYS A 182 14.71 7.51 11.23
N THR A 183 15.04 6.37 11.82
CA THR A 183 15.58 5.21 11.10
C THR A 183 14.51 4.61 10.16
N ASN A 184 13.27 4.45 10.64
CA ASN A 184 12.16 3.96 9.83
C ASN A 184 11.91 4.86 8.62
N ILE A 185 11.90 6.19 8.80
CA ILE A 185 11.73 7.15 7.70
C ILE A 185 12.90 7.03 6.70
N ALA A 186 14.15 6.98 7.19
CA ALA A 186 15.32 6.83 6.32
C ALA A 186 15.28 5.51 5.52
N MET A 187 14.94 4.39 6.18
CA MET A 187 14.81 3.09 5.52
C MET A 187 13.65 3.07 4.50
N THR A 188 12.51 3.70 4.82
CA THR A 188 11.40 3.84 3.88
C THR A 188 11.79 4.67 2.66
N SER A 189 12.50 5.79 2.86
CA SER A 189 12.99 6.63 1.76
C SER A 189 13.96 5.85 0.88
N LEU A 190 14.88 5.10 1.47
CA LEU A 190 15.81 4.23 0.75
C LEU A 190 15.09 3.13 -0.02
N TRP A 191 14.07 2.50 0.60
CA TRP A 191 13.21 1.53 -0.05
C TRP A 191 12.49 2.14 -1.28
N CYS A 192 11.91 3.34 -1.15
CA CYS A 192 11.25 4.03 -2.24
C CYS A 192 12.20 4.29 -3.41
N VAL A 193 13.39 4.85 -3.14
CA VAL A 193 14.39 5.17 -4.17
C VAL A 193 14.86 3.92 -4.90
N THR A 194 15.22 2.88 -4.15
CA THR A 194 15.67 1.60 -4.75
C THR A 194 14.56 0.90 -5.52
N THR A 195 13.32 0.94 -5.04
CA THR A 195 12.14 0.38 -5.73
C THR A 195 11.88 1.09 -7.05
N VAL A 196 11.90 2.43 -7.07
CA VAL A 196 11.73 3.21 -8.31
C VAL A 196 12.83 2.88 -9.32
N TYR A 197 14.08 2.81 -8.86
CA TYR A 197 15.20 2.42 -9.73
C TYR A 197 14.99 1.03 -10.34
N LEU A 198 14.62 0.04 -9.52
CA LEU A 198 14.39 -1.34 -9.98
C LEU A 198 13.24 -1.42 -10.99
N LEU A 199 12.14 -0.68 -10.76
CA LEU A 199 11.01 -0.62 -11.68
C LEU A 199 11.39 -0.04 -13.04
N LEU A 200 12.08 1.10 -13.04
CA LEU A 200 12.49 1.78 -14.27
C LEU A 200 13.54 0.96 -15.06
N THR A 201 14.45 0.30 -14.35
CA THR A 201 15.45 -0.58 -15.00
C THR A 201 14.76 -1.78 -15.62
N LYS A 202 13.81 -2.41 -14.93
CA LYS A 202 13.06 -3.56 -15.44
C LYS A 202 12.24 -3.19 -16.69
N GLU A 203 11.52 -2.07 -16.67
CA GLU A 203 10.78 -1.59 -17.82
C GLU A 203 11.69 -1.30 -19.03
N SER A 204 12.89 -0.77 -18.77
CA SER A 204 13.89 -0.54 -19.84
C SER A 204 14.41 -1.84 -20.42
N LEU A 205 14.54 -2.91 -19.62
CA LEU A 205 14.94 -4.25 -20.09
C LEU A 205 13.84 -4.88 -20.95
N ASP A 206 12.59 -4.78 -20.53
CA ASP A 206 11.44 -5.32 -21.28
C ASP A 206 11.27 -4.62 -22.64
N ASN A 207 11.66 -3.34 -22.74
CA ASN A 207 11.54 -2.53 -23.96
C ASN A 207 12.81 -2.47 -24.83
N SER A 208 13.95 -2.94 -24.33
CA SER A 208 15.23 -2.88 -25.06
C SER A 208 15.84 -4.26 -25.26
N TYR A 209 16.28 -4.54 -26.50
CA TYR A 209 17.12 -5.73 -26.81
C TYR A 209 18.56 -5.59 -26.24
N GLN A 210 18.87 -4.56 -25.47
CA GLN A 210 20.17 -4.38 -24.83
C GLN A 210 20.15 -4.97 -23.44
N LEU A 211 21.13 -5.84 -23.14
CA LEU A 211 21.44 -6.36 -21.80
C LEU A 211 21.88 -5.22 -20.86
N ILE A 212 20.91 -4.48 -20.31
CA ILE A 212 21.17 -3.63 -19.15
C ILE A 212 21.22 -4.58 -17.96
N THR A 213 22.41 -4.82 -17.43
CA THR A 213 22.57 -5.61 -16.20
C THR A 213 21.98 -4.82 -15.05
N VAL A 214 20.95 -5.38 -14.40
CA VAL A 214 20.44 -4.80 -13.13
C VAL A 214 21.61 -4.74 -12.15
N ASP A 215 21.86 -3.58 -11.59
CA ASP A 215 22.94 -3.42 -10.62
C ASP A 215 22.65 -4.28 -9.37
N PHE A 216 23.40 -5.38 -9.25
CA PHE A 216 23.26 -6.33 -8.14
C PHE A 216 23.40 -5.64 -6.76
N SER A 217 24.16 -4.54 -6.69
CA SER A 217 24.34 -3.78 -5.45
C SER A 217 23.03 -3.13 -4.99
N ILE A 218 22.22 -2.60 -5.90
CA ILE A 218 20.95 -1.95 -5.58
C ILE A 218 19.91 -3.00 -5.15
N TYR A 219 19.88 -4.16 -5.82
CA TYR A 219 19.04 -5.28 -5.38
C TYR A 219 19.39 -5.72 -3.96
N THR A 220 20.68 -5.82 -3.64
CA THR A 220 21.15 -6.17 -2.31
C THR A 220 20.71 -5.15 -1.27
N VAL A 221 20.86 -3.84 -1.54
CA VAL A 221 20.40 -2.77 -0.64
C VAL A 221 18.90 -2.85 -0.44
N TRP A 222 18.12 -3.05 -1.50
CA TRP A 222 16.67 -3.20 -1.42
C TRP A 222 16.24 -4.38 -0.54
N ILE A 223 16.89 -5.55 -0.69
CA ILE A 223 16.66 -6.73 0.15
C ILE A 223 17.00 -6.44 1.61
N LEU A 224 18.13 -5.81 1.89
CA LEU A 224 18.53 -5.48 3.27
C LEU A 224 17.54 -4.55 3.96
N VAL A 225 16.97 -3.58 3.25
CA VAL A 225 15.92 -2.71 3.79
C VAL A 225 14.65 -3.52 4.11
N ASN A 226 14.27 -4.46 3.26
CA ASN A 226 13.13 -5.34 3.52
C ASN A 226 13.36 -6.24 4.74
N LEU A 227 14.57 -6.79 4.88
CA LEU A 227 14.96 -7.57 6.06
C LEU A 227 14.95 -6.73 7.35
N TYR A 228 15.31 -5.44 7.28
CA TYR A 228 15.17 -4.53 8.40
C TYR A 228 13.70 -4.42 8.87
N PHE A 229 12.75 -4.18 7.97
CA PHE A 229 11.34 -4.10 8.34
C PHE A 229 10.78 -5.42 8.86
N LEU A 230 11.20 -6.55 8.28
CA LEU A 230 10.85 -7.87 8.78
C LEU A 230 11.40 -8.08 10.21
N PHE A 231 12.66 -7.73 10.45
CA PHE A 231 13.28 -7.84 11.77
C PHE A 231 12.55 -7.00 12.83
N ILE A 232 12.21 -5.74 12.53
CA ILE A 232 11.46 -4.89 13.47
C ILE A 232 10.07 -5.48 13.76
N THR A 233 9.37 -5.96 12.73
CA THR A 233 8.06 -6.63 12.86
C THR A 233 8.16 -7.84 13.80
N LEU A 234 9.13 -8.72 13.61
CA LEU A 234 9.33 -9.91 14.45
C LEU A 234 9.74 -9.54 15.89
N ARG A 235 10.71 -8.63 16.02
CA ARG A 235 11.17 -8.15 17.32
C ARG A 235 10.01 -7.62 18.18
N ARG A 236 9.13 -6.84 17.57
CA ARG A 236 7.99 -6.24 18.28
C ARG A 236 6.86 -7.21 18.57
N SER A 237 6.64 -8.15 17.67
CA SER A 237 5.59 -9.16 17.85
C SER A 237 5.93 -10.14 18.97
N PHE A 238 7.19 -10.52 19.08
CA PHE A 238 7.65 -11.53 20.05
C PHE A 238 8.40 -10.95 21.27
N LYS A 239 8.44 -9.60 21.42
CA LYS A 239 9.15 -8.92 22.53
C LYS A 239 10.61 -9.34 22.66
N LEU A 240 11.28 -9.61 21.53
CA LEU A 240 12.70 -9.95 21.45
C LEU A 240 13.61 -8.75 21.73
#